data_ed822e09a6ab7fd1dcfcc7539e720b95
#
_entry.id   ed822e09a6ab7fd1dcfcc7539e720b95
#
_cell.length_a   1.000
_cell.length_b   1.000
_cell.length_c   1.000
_cell.angle_alpha   90.00
_cell.angle_beta   90.00
_cell.angle_gamma   90.00
#
_symmetry.space_group_name_H-M   'P 1'
#
loop_
_entity.id
_entity.type
_entity.pdbx_description
1 polymer ?
#
loop_
_entity_poly.entity_id
_entity_poly.type
_entity_poly.pdbx_seq_one_letter_code
_entity_poly.pdbx_strand_id
1 'polypeptide(L)'
;MKKYILFVLLVSTPILAQDVNNSKNLDSLTSIFKLEEVTVSAIKAKNDTPVSFVNLSKENIEKTNLAQDIPILLKNTPSVVTHSDAGAGIGYSSIRIRGSDQTRVNVTINGIPYNDSESMQVYWVDLPDFASSIENIQIQRGVGTSTNGPGAFGGSINIQTNSASESPFFEINNTLGSFGTVKNSVGFSTGFIDKFELSGRVSRIKSDGYIDRSGSNLRSYFLQGVYRDENTLIKVLNFAGHEITDQAWYGVDSSTLETNRKYNMAGEYYDEFGNTLYYEDQVDNYKQNHLQIHWNQIYQNGWNSNFGIHFTNGKGFFENYNLGYGSSDYIDRRWLDNDFYGILYSLNKRTEDFNANIGGSLNKYNGLHYGEYLWYDQINSTVNQYDFKEKFYDDFGDKGEFNIYAKIDYYITDKLTLYGDLQFRNIKYEAGISANSTLTGYIEDGFENLDKSFNFFNPKFGLFYNLNDNNNLFFS
;
A
#
# COMPACT_ATOMS: atom_id res chain seq x y z
N MET A 1 27.75 -20.80 17.81
CA MET A 1 26.49 -20.12 18.15
C MET A 1 26.73 -19.24 19.38
N LYS A 2 26.93 -17.94 19.19
CA LYS A 2 27.07 -16.96 20.30
C LYS A 2 25.85 -16.05 20.26
N LYS A 3 25.03 -16.14 21.32
CA LYS A 3 23.85 -15.29 21.56
C LYS A 3 24.37 -13.94 22.11
N TYR A 4 24.09 -12.86 21.40
CA TYR A 4 24.26 -11.51 21.95
C TYR A 4 22.91 -11.05 22.50
N ILE A 5 22.84 -10.88 23.82
CA ILE A 5 21.73 -10.23 24.52
C ILE A 5 22.07 -8.75 24.60
N LEU A 6 21.27 -7.94 23.92
CA LEU A 6 21.38 -6.48 24.00
C LEU A 6 20.59 -6.00 25.23
N PHE A 7 21.31 -5.55 26.27
CA PHE A 7 20.73 -4.90 27.46
C PHE A 7 20.52 -3.42 27.13
N VAL A 8 19.29 -2.97 27.05
CA VAL A 8 18.95 -1.54 27.00
C VAL A 8 18.83 -1.04 28.42
N LEU A 9 19.80 -0.23 28.84
CA LEU A 9 19.78 0.50 30.13
C LEU A 9 18.83 1.70 29.99
N LEU A 10 17.69 1.64 30.68
CA LEU A 10 16.82 2.79 30.91
C LEU A 10 17.45 3.69 31.99
N VAL A 11 18.00 4.82 31.58
CA VAL A 11 18.43 5.90 32.49
C VAL A 11 17.27 6.88 32.58
N SER A 12 16.62 6.92 33.75
CA SER A 12 15.61 7.93 34.07
C SER A 12 16.31 9.22 34.52
N THR A 13 16.23 10.27 33.71
CA THR A 13 16.55 11.63 34.12
C THR A 13 15.27 12.41 34.40
N PRO A 14 15.18 13.19 35.51
CA PRO A 14 14.02 14.03 35.76
C PRO A 14 13.99 15.23 34.82
N ILE A 15 12.89 15.40 34.10
CA ILE A 15 12.64 16.56 33.23
C ILE A 15 12.14 17.70 34.13
N LEU A 16 12.94 18.75 34.25
CA LEU A 16 12.53 20.05 34.79
C LEU A 16 11.87 20.85 33.65
N ALA A 17 10.59 21.13 33.77
CA ALA A 17 9.89 22.01 32.86
C ALA A 17 10.41 23.45 32.98
N GLN A 18 10.92 24.01 31.88
CA GLN A 18 11.20 25.43 31.75
C GLN A 18 10.18 26.08 30.82
N ASP A 19 9.55 27.16 31.31
CA ASP A 19 8.70 28.03 30.51
C ASP A 19 9.47 28.67 29.36
N VAL A 20 9.05 28.41 28.13
CA VAL A 20 9.65 28.98 26.92
C VAL A 20 8.76 30.10 26.37
N ASN A 21 9.34 31.28 26.22
CA ASN A 21 8.75 32.50 25.66
C ASN A 21 8.14 32.30 24.26
N ASN A 22 6.90 32.70 24.11
CA ASN A 22 5.98 32.38 22.99
C ASN A 22 6.16 33.19 21.68
N SER A 23 7.21 33.97 21.48
CA SER A 23 7.36 34.81 20.29
C SER A 23 8.19 34.25 19.14
N LYS A 24 9.03 33.22 19.39
CA LYS A 24 9.79 32.51 18.34
C LYS A 24 9.02 31.37 17.66
N ASN A 25 7.87 31.00 18.19
CA ASN A 25 7.13 29.82 17.72
C ASN A 25 6.31 30.07 16.44
N LEU A 26 5.94 31.30 16.08
CA LEU A 26 5.08 31.56 14.92
C LEU A 26 5.85 31.42 13.60
N ASP A 27 7.08 31.92 13.53
CA ASP A 27 7.92 31.83 12.32
C ASP A 27 8.43 30.40 12.08
N SER A 28 8.72 29.64 13.15
CA SER A 28 9.11 28.23 13.06
C SER A 28 7.96 27.34 12.61
N LEU A 29 6.74 27.55 13.12
CA LEU A 29 5.54 26.83 12.69
C LEU A 29 5.23 27.08 11.20
N THR A 30 5.38 28.30 10.73
CA THR A 30 5.15 28.65 9.31
C THR A 30 6.17 27.97 8.40
N SER A 31 7.43 27.80 8.83
CA SER A 31 8.46 27.08 8.07
C SER A 31 8.24 25.56 8.06
N ILE A 32 7.75 25.01 9.17
CA ILE A 32 7.39 23.58 9.31
C ILE A 32 6.30 23.20 8.33
N PHE A 33 5.20 23.95 8.30
CA PHE A 33 4.10 23.74 7.33
C PHE A 33 4.59 23.83 5.89
N LYS A 34 5.53 24.71 5.57
CA LYS A 34 6.12 24.81 4.23
C LYS A 34 6.93 23.58 3.83
N LEU A 35 7.73 22.98 4.73
CA LEU A 35 8.55 21.80 4.42
C LEU A 35 7.72 20.53 4.21
N GLU A 36 6.69 20.32 5.01
CA GLU A 36 5.75 19.21 4.82
C GLU A 36 4.89 19.41 3.56
N GLU A 37 4.53 20.65 3.24
CA GLU A 37 3.81 21.00 2.03
C GLU A 37 4.59 20.65 0.75
N VAL A 38 5.94 20.61 0.78
CA VAL A 38 6.76 20.23 -0.39
C VAL A 38 6.49 18.81 -0.84
N THR A 39 6.44 17.86 0.08
CA THR A 39 6.11 16.45 -0.24
C THR A 39 4.66 16.34 -0.76
N VAL A 40 3.75 17.07 -0.12
CA VAL A 40 2.33 17.05 -0.42
C VAL A 40 2.01 17.71 -1.76
N SER A 41 2.65 18.83 -2.07
CA SER A 41 2.31 19.65 -3.25
C SER A 41 2.64 18.98 -4.58
N ALA A 42 3.58 18.03 -4.59
CA ALA A 42 3.93 17.29 -5.79
C ALA A 42 2.84 16.29 -6.22
N ILE A 43 2.10 15.72 -5.25
CA ILE A 43 1.25 14.54 -5.44
C ILE A 43 -0.23 14.89 -5.38
N LYS A 44 -0.63 15.85 -4.54
CA LYS A 44 -2.03 16.18 -4.26
C LYS A 44 -2.60 17.19 -5.25
N ALA A 45 -3.87 16.97 -5.59
CA ALA A 45 -4.69 18.01 -6.19
C ALA A 45 -4.99 19.09 -5.17
N LYS A 46 -4.95 20.36 -5.60
CA LYS A 46 -5.31 21.54 -4.81
C LYS A 46 -6.71 22.00 -5.19
N ASN A 47 -7.25 22.95 -4.44
CA ASN A 47 -8.61 23.48 -4.69
C ASN A 47 -8.75 24.16 -6.05
N ASP A 48 -7.66 24.63 -6.64
CA ASP A 48 -7.56 25.24 -7.97
C ASP A 48 -7.18 24.26 -9.09
N THR A 49 -6.97 22.97 -8.75
CA THR A 49 -6.71 21.91 -9.73
C THR A 49 -8.04 21.43 -10.34
N PRO A 50 -8.17 21.29 -11.67
CA PRO A 50 -9.42 20.87 -12.32
C PRO A 50 -9.68 19.37 -12.18
N VAL A 51 -9.66 18.85 -10.95
CA VAL A 51 -9.87 17.44 -10.57
C VAL A 51 -10.80 17.35 -9.37
N SER A 52 -11.75 16.44 -9.44
CA SER A 52 -12.65 16.19 -8.30
C SER A 52 -11.94 15.32 -7.27
N PHE A 53 -11.82 15.79 -6.03
CA PHE A 53 -11.16 15.03 -4.95
C PHE A 53 -11.88 15.18 -3.60
N VAL A 54 -11.52 14.30 -2.66
CA VAL A 54 -11.91 14.33 -1.25
C VAL A 54 -10.67 14.11 -0.40
N ASN A 55 -10.53 14.88 0.67
CA ASN A 55 -9.49 14.68 1.69
C ASN A 55 -10.10 14.11 2.95
N LEU A 56 -9.48 13.07 3.50
CA LEU A 56 -9.73 12.56 4.84
C LEU A 56 -8.54 12.94 5.71
N SER A 57 -8.78 13.77 6.71
CA SER A 57 -7.76 14.15 7.69
C SER A 57 -7.52 13.03 8.71
N LYS A 58 -6.39 13.08 9.40
CA LYS A 58 -6.04 12.20 10.53
C LYS A 58 -7.20 12.09 11.52
N GLU A 59 -7.77 13.20 11.95
CA GLU A 59 -8.89 13.23 12.89
C GLU A 59 -10.11 12.43 12.40
N ASN A 60 -10.42 12.51 11.09
CA ASN A 60 -11.54 11.75 10.51
C ASN A 60 -11.22 10.26 10.42
N ILE A 61 -9.98 9.91 10.15
CA ILE A 61 -9.51 8.52 10.10
C ILE A 61 -9.53 7.91 11.51
N GLU A 62 -8.98 8.58 12.50
CA GLU A 62 -8.93 8.12 13.90
C GLU A 62 -10.32 7.81 14.48
N LYS A 63 -11.32 8.64 14.18
CA LYS A 63 -12.71 8.43 14.61
C LYS A 63 -13.33 7.13 14.11
N THR A 64 -12.85 6.59 13.00
CA THR A 64 -13.41 5.40 12.34
C THR A 64 -12.48 4.20 12.33
N ASN A 65 -11.20 4.38 12.70
CA ASN A 65 -10.20 3.32 12.71
C ASN A 65 -10.35 2.38 13.91
N LEU A 66 -11.22 1.41 13.80
CA LEU A 66 -11.52 0.42 14.84
C LEU A 66 -10.90 -0.97 14.59
N ALA A 67 -9.97 -1.11 13.67
CA ALA A 67 -9.24 -2.29 13.22
C ALA A 67 -9.49 -2.69 11.75
N GLN A 68 -10.44 -2.05 11.10
CA GLN A 68 -10.76 -2.36 9.71
C GLN A 68 -9.65 -1.91 8.76
N ASP A 69 -9.61 -2.55 7.58
CA ASP A 69 -8.71 -2.18 6.49
C ASP A 69 -9.07 -0.82 5.89
N ILE A 70 -8.09 -0.18 5.27
CA ILE A 70 -8.24 1.15 4.68
C ILE A 70 -9.45 1.26 3.73
N PRO A 71 -9.75 0.33 2.81
CA PRO A 71 -10.96 0.39 1.98
C PRO A 71 -12.25 0.64 2.78
N ILE A 72 -12.40 -0.04 3.91
CA ILE A 72 -13.61 0.06 4.73
C ILE A 72 -13.74 1.45 5.36
N LEU A 73 -12.63 2.10 5.72
CA LEU A 73 -12.63 3.47 6.22
C LEU A 73 -13.07 4.47 5.14
N LEU A 74 -12.85 4.14 3.86
CA LEU A 74 -13.19 4.98 2.71
C LEU A 74 -14.61 4.78 2.18
N LYS A 75 -15.40 3.84 2.72
CA LYS A 75 -16.74 3.46 2.23
C LYS A 75 -17.75 4.60 2.13
N ASN A 76 -17.59 5.64 2.94
CA ASN A 76 -18.49 6.81 2.94
C ASN A 76 -18.07 7.89 1.92
N THR A 77 -17.00 7.67 1.16
CA THR A 77 -16.56 8.59 0.10
C THR A 77 -17.48 8.46 -1.12
N PRO A 78 -17.95 9.55 -1.72
CA PRO A 78 -18.80 9.47 -2.91
C PRO A 78 -18.16 8.66 -4.04
N SER A 79 -18.95 7.79 -4.67
CA SER A 79 -18.54 6.89 -5.78
C SER A 79 -17.53 5.81 -5.38
N VAL A 80 -17.36 5.53 -4.10
CA VAL A 80 -16.55 4.43 -3.57
C VAL A 80 -17.45 3.28 -3.16
N VAL A 81 -17.08 2.06 -3.57
CA VAL A 81 -17.71 0.80 -3.13
C VAL A 81 -16.60 -0.10 -2.60
N THR A 82 -16.82 -0.71 -1.45
CA THR A 82 -15.83 -1.56 -0.77
C THR A 82 -16.35 -2.96 -0.58
N HIS A 83 -15.45 -3.93 -0.52
CA HIS A 83 -15.75 -5.32 -0.30
C HIS A 83 -14.81 -5.91 0.75
N SER A 84 -15.25 -6.94 1.46
CA SER A 84 -14.45 -7.71 2.42
C SER A 84 -14.78 -9.18 2.25
N ASP A 85 -13.78 -10.00 1.95
CA ASP A 85 -13.96 -11.43 1.70
C ASP A 85 -14.39 -12.16 2.98
N ALA A 86 -13.74 -11.85 4.10
CA ALA A 86 -14.14 -12.38 5.42
C ALA A 86 -15.45 -11.77 5.97
N GLY A 87 -16.00 -10.74 5.34
CA GLY A 87 -17.24 -10.07 5.74
C GLY A 87 -17.15 -9.19 7.00
N ALA A 88 -16.00 -9.16 7.67
CA ALA A 88 -15.76 -8.39 8.89
C ALA A 88 -15.01 -7.06 8.65
N GLY A 89 -14.55 -6.81 7.43
CA GLY A 89 -13.73 -5.64 7.08
C GLY A 89 -12.28 -5.73 7.53
N ILE A 90 -11.81 -6.93 7.85
CA ILE A 90 -10.44 -7.26 8.26
C ILE A 90 -9.98 -8.44 7.41
N GLY A 91 -8.74 -8.44 6.96
CA GLY A 91 -8.17 -9.44 6.06
C GLY A 91 -8.21 -8.97 4.60
N TYR A 92 -8.67 -9.81 3.68
CA TYR A 92 -8.80 -9.41 2.28
C TYR A 92 -9.96 -8.44 2.07
N SER A 93 -9.63 -7.29 1.55
CA SER A 93 -10.59 -6.23 1.21
C SER A 93 -10.24 -5.55 -0.11
N SER A 94 -11.23 -5.01 -0.79
CA SER A 94 -11.06 -4.34 -2.06
C SER A 94 -11.88 -3.06 -2.16
N ILE A 95 -11.53 -2.22 -3.15
CA ILE A 95 -12.16 -0.93 -3.39
C ILE A 95 -12.44 -0.74 -4.87
N ARG A 96 -13.59 -0.14 -5.18
CA ARG A 96 -13.95 0.34 -6.52
C ARG A 96 -14.23 1.83 -6.47
N ILE A 97 -13.74 2.56 -7.46
CA ILE A 97 -14.00 3.99 -7.60
C ILE A 97 -14.66 4.25 -8.96
N ARG A 98 -15.83 4.87 -8.97
CA ARG A 98 -16.64 5.10 -10.19
C ARG A 98 -16.89 3.81 -10.99
N GLY A 99 -17.08 2.68 -10.30
CA GLY A 99 -17.29 1.36 -10.91
C GLY A 99 -16.02 0.67 -11.43
N SER A 100 -14.89 1.36 -11.50
CA SER A 100 -13.60 0.75 -11.87
C SER A 100 -13.10 -0.12 -10.71
N ASP A 101 -12.61 -1.31 -11.03
CA ASP A 101 -11.98 -2.22 -10.06
C ASP A 101 -10.62 -1.70 -9.58
N GLN A 102 -10.06 -2.34 -8.56
CA GLN A 102 -8.83 -1.89 -7.91
C GLN A 102 -7.59 -1.92 -8.81
N THR A 103 -7.57 -2.70 -9.91
CA THR A 103 -6.45 -2.71 -10.86
C THR A 103 -6.35 -1.40 -11.66
N ARG A 104 -7.42 -0.59 -11.62
CA ARG A 104 -7.57 0.70 -12.30
C ARG A 104 -7.68 1.86 -11.32
N VAL A 105 -7.31 1.62 -10.06
CA VAL A 105 -7.18 2.63 -9.00
C VAL A 105 -5.72 2.69 -8.58
N ASN A 106 -5.08 3.82 -8.81
CA ASN A 106 -3.70 4.04 -8.37
C ASN A 106 -3.65 4.33 -6.88
N VAL A 107 -2.72 3.71 -6.18
CA VAL A 107 -2.45 3.98 -4.76
C VAL A 107 -0.99 4.36 -4.58
N THR A 108 -0.75 5.45 -3.84
CA THR A 108 0.61 5.86 -3.46
C THR A 108 0.71 6.07 -1.96
N ILE A 109 1.87 5.74 -1.39
CA ILE A 109 2.25 6.09 -0.02
C ILE A 109 3.44 7.06 -0.10
N ASN A 110 3.23 8.31 0.33
CA ASN A 110 4.22 9.40 0.20
C ASN A 110 4.72 9.61 -1.24
N GLY A 111 3.87 9.35 -2.25
CA GLY A 111 4.23 9.46 -3.67
C GLY A 111 4.89 8.23 -4.28
N ILE A 112 5.23 7.23 -3.49
CA ILE A 112 5.75 5.95 -3.97
C ILE A 112 4.58 5.06 -4.37
N PRO A 113 4.57 4.47 -5.59
CA PRO A 113 3.54 3.53 -6.02
C PRO A 113 3.44 2.34 -5.05
N TYR A 114 2.21 1.97 -4.69
CA TYR A 114 1.94 0.86 -3.80
C TYR A 114 1.20 -0.31 -4.49
N ASN A 115 0.57 -0.06 -5.65
CA ASN A 115 0.00 -1.15 -6.42
C ASN A 115 1.06 -2.21 -6.73
N ASP A 116 0.69 -3.46 -6.57
CA ASP A 116 1.52 -4.59 -6.99
C ASP A 116 1.92 -4.47 -8.47
N SER A 117 3.16 -4.79 -8.79
CA SER A 117 3.74 -4.51 -10.09
C SER A 117 3.22 -5.41 -11.21
N GLU A 118 2.70 -6.60 -10.88
CA GLU A 118 2.19 -7.59 -11.82
C GLU A 118 0.68 -7.55 -11.91
N SER A 119 -0.04 -7.77 -10.79
CA SER A 119 -1.49 -7.80 -10.75
C SER A 119 -2.14 -6.42 -10.86
N MET A 120 -1.38 -5.33 -10.61
CA MET A 120 -1.86 -3.96 -10.52
C MET A 120 -2.88 -3.72 -9.38
N GLN A 121 -3.13 -4.70 -8.52
CA GLN A 121 -4.01 -4.60 -7.38
C GLN A 121 -3.29 -4.02 -6.16
N VAL A 122 -4.04 -3.76 -5.11
CA VAL A 122 -3.52 -3.45 -3.77
C VAL A 122 -4.03 -4.50 -2.80
N TYR A 123 -3.12 -5.20 -2.17
CA TYR A 123 -3.42 -6.15 -1.10
C TYR A 123 -3.38 -5.38 0.23
N TRP A 124 -4.55 -4.86 0.64
CA TRP A 124 -4.66 -4.01 1.83
C TRP A 124 -4.36 -4.76 3.12
N VAL A 125 -4.51 -6.07 3.09
CA VAL A 125 -4.16 -7.00 4.18
C VAL A 125 -2.68 -6.91 4.58
N ASP A 126 -1.79 -6.53 3.64
CA ASP A 126 -0.36 -6.31 3.87
C ASP A 126 -0.05 -5.02 4.64
N LEU A 127 -1.06 -4.17 4.89
CA LEU A 127 -0.98 -2.93 5.65
C LEU A 127 -1.81 -2.98 6.95
N PRO A 128 -1.61 -3.96 7.84
CA PRO A 128 -2.42 -4.06 9.06
C PRO A 128 -2.27 -2.84 9.94
N ASP A 129 -3.39 -2.26 10.37
CA ASP A 129 -3.43 -1.06 11.22
C ASP A 129 -2.65 0.14 10.65
N PHE A 130 -2.38 0.17 9.35
CA PHE A 130 -1.61 1.27 8.76
C PHE A 130 -2.35 2.61 8.88
N ALA A 131 -3.67 2.58 8.96
CA ALA A 131 -4.50 3.77 9.20
C ALA A 131 -4.11 4.55 10.46
N SER A 132 -3.55 3.89 11.49
CA SER A 132 -2.99 4.53 12.68
C SER A 132 -1.68 5.30 12.45
N SER A 133 -1.09 5.17 11.26
CA SER A 133 0.13 5.87 10.84
C SER A 133 -0.10 6.84 9.68
N ILE A 134 -1.36 7.22 9.43
CA ILE A 134 -1.76 8.09 8.33
C ILE A 134 -2.13 9.48 8.83
N GLU A 135 -1.51 10.50 8.24
CA GLU A 135 -1.84 11.91 8.44
C GLU A 135 -3.06 12.33 7.60
N ASN A 136 -3.11 11.81 6.36
CA ASN A 136 -4.10 12.25 5.40
C ASN A 136 -4.23 11.25 4.25
N ILE A 137 -5.46 11.09 3.74
CA ILE A 137 -5.75 10.36 2.50
C ILE A 137 -6.46 11.32 1.56
N GLN A 138 -5.93 11.50 0.35
CA GLN A 138 -6.65 12.19 -0.71
C GLN A 138 -7.11 11.18 -1.77
N ILE A 139 -8.41 11.18 -2.06
CA ILE A 139 -9.03 10.38 -3.11
C ILE A 139 -9.35 11.31 -4.28
N GLN A 140 -8.63 11.16 -5.38
CA GLN A 140 -8.90 11.83 -6.65
C GLN A 140 -9.75 10.89 -7.51
N ARG A 141 -10.82 11.41 -8.11
CA ARG A 141 -11.76 10.63 -8.91
C ARG A 141 -11.57 10.89 -10.40
N GLY A 142 -11.28 9.83 -11.15
CA GLY A 142 -10.93 9.88 -12.58
C GLY A 142 -9.41 9.86 -12.80
N VAL A 143 -8.95 10.26 -13.97
CA VAL A 143 -7.56 10.08 -14.45
C VAL A 143 -6.52 10.81 -13.60
N GLY A 144 -6.93 11.81 -12.81
CA GLY A 144 -6.04 12.56 -11.93
C GLY A 144 -4.92 13.32 -12.65
N THR A 145 -3.87 13.66 -11.91
CA THR A 145 -2.67 14.34 -12.42
C THR A 145 -1.58 13.35 -12.81
N SER A 146 -0.57 13.77 -13.56
CA SER A 146 0.53 12.90 -14.04
C SER A 146 1.50 12.44 -12.95
N THR A 147 1.38 12.97 -11.74
CA THR A 147 2.08 12.48 -10.54
C THR A 147 1.48 11.17 -10.02
N ASN A 148 0.28 10.82 -10.46
CA ASN A 148 -0.32 9.52 -10.15
C ASN A 148 0.35 8.43 -11.00
N GLY A 149 0.55 7.26 -10.40
CA GLY A 149 1.21 6.12 -11.04
C GLY A 149 0.35 5.43 -12.11
N PRO A 150 0.72 4.21 -12.49
CA PRO A 150 -0.06 3.38 -13.39
C PRO A 150 -1.42 3.05 -12.78
N GLY A 151 -2.43 2.83 -13.61
CA GLY A 151 -3.75 2.45 -13.14
C GLY A 151 -4.66 3.59 -12.68
N ALA A 152 -4.25 4.86 -12.78
CA ALA A 152 -5.07 6.02 -12.41
C ALA A 152 -6.22 6.29 -13.40
N PHE A 153 -7.03 5.28 -13.72
CA PHE A 153 -8.19 5.39 -14.62
C PHE A 153 -9.48 5.70 -13.85
N GLY A 154 -9.83 4.88 -12.88
CA GLY A 154 -11.00 5.09 -12.02
C GLY A 154 -10.78 6.17 -10.98
N GLY A 155 -9.59 6.23 -10.43
CA GLY A 155 -9.20 7.18 -9.41
C GLY A 155 -7.77 6.96 -8.91
N SER A 156 -7.38 7.82 -7.97
CA SER A 156 -6.11 7.69 -7.24
C SER A 156 -6.33 7.91 -5.75
N ILE A 157 -5.67 7.10 -4.93
CA ILE A 157 -5.63 7.20 -3.48
C ILE A 157 -4.22 7.58 -3.08
N ASN A 158 -4.03 8.80 -2.61
CA ASN A 158 -2.73 9.31 -2.18
C ASN A 158 -2.70 9.33 -0.66
N ILE A 159 -1.91 8.44 -0.07
CA ILE A 159 -1.75 8.28 1.38
C ILE A 159 -0.49 9.03 1.80
N GLN A 160 -0.64 9.85 2.83
CA GLN A 160 0.46 10.52 3.50
C GLN A 160 0.62 9.95 4.91
N THR A 161 1.81 9.49 5.26
CA THR A 161 2.12 9.01 6.62
C THR A 161 2.24 10.18 7.59
N ASN A 162 2.10 9.87 8.89
CA ASN A 162 2.14 10.86 9.96
C ASN A 162 3.28 11.85 9.80
N SER A 163 2.98 13.11 10.10
CA SER A 163 3.98 14.15 10.34
C SER A 163 4.78 13.85 11.61
N ALA A 164 5.98 14.44 11.73
CA ALA A 164 6.76 14.35 12.95
C ALA A 164 6.01 15.01 14.12
N SER A 165 6.07 14.39 15.28
CA SER A 165 5.42 14.92 16.49
C SER A 165 6.28 15.99 17.15
N GLU A 166 5.68 17.14 17.47
CA GLU A 166 6.37 18.21 18.21
C GLU A 166 6.61 17.85 19.68
N SER A 167 5.75 17.01 20.26
CA SER A 167 5.79 16.62 21.66
C SER A 167 5.95 15.11 21.82
N PRO A 168 6.64 14.67 22.88
CA PRO A 168 6.72 13.25 23.18
C PRO A 168 5.35 12.70 23.57
N PHE A 169 5.07 11.47 23.13
CA PHE A 169 3.87 10.74 23.55
C PHE A 169 4.16 9.24 23.67
N PHE A 170 3.31 8.58 24.43
CA PHE A 170 3.20 7.13 24.49
C PHE A 170 1.72 6.78 24.54
N GLU A 171 1.27 5.87 23.68
CA GLU A 171 -0.13 5.49 23.60
C GLU A 171 -0.30 3.98 23.51
N ILE A 172 -1.41 3.51 24.08
CA ILE A 172 -1.87 2.12 23.97
C ILE A 172 -3.31 2.16 23.49
N ASN A 173 -3.56 1.53 22.34
CA ASN A 173 -4.88 1.47 21.74
C ASN A 173 -5.35 0.01 21.68
N ASN A 174 -6.51 -0.27 22.29
CA ASN A 174 -7.12 -1.59 22.27
C ASN A 174 -8.54 -1.48 21.72
N THR A 175 -8.90 -2.40 20.83
CA THR A 175 -10.24 -2.51 20.28
C THR A 175 -10.74 -3.94 20.46
N LEU A 176 -12.00 -4.07 20.85
CA LEU A 176 -12.75 -5.32 20.87
C LEU A 176 -13.96 -5.18 19.96
N GLY A 177 -14.24 -6.18 19.15
CA GLY A 177 -15.34 -6.16 18.18
C GLY A 177 -16.03 -7.51 18.01
N SER A 178 -17.00 -7.54 17.13
CA SER A 178 -17.70 -8.77 16.70
C SER A 178 -16.72 -9.74 16.05
N PHE A 179 -17.11 -11.01 15.94
CA PHE A 179 -16.33 -12.09 15.32
C PHE A 179 -14.93 -12.27 15.95
N GLY A 180 -14.87 -12.25 17.29
CA GLY A 180 -13.61 -12.43 18.01
C GLY A 180 -12.55 -11.34 17.71
N THR A 181 -12.96 -10.21 17.14
CA THR A 181 -12.02 -9.16 16.76
C THR A 181 -11.34 -8.53 17.96
N VAL A 182 -10.02 -8.55 17.96
CA VAL A 182 -9.16 -7.91 18.96
C VAL A 182 -8.01 -7.19 18.23
N LYS A 183 -7.87 -5.89 18.50
CA LYS A 183 -6.70 -5.10 18.10
C LYS A 183 -5.96 -4.63 19.34
N ASN A 184 -4.63 -4.76 19.34
CA ASN A 184 -3.73 -4.17 20.32
C ASN A 184 -2.64 -3.40 19.58
N SER A 185 -2.43 -2.16 19.95
CA SER A 185 -1.43 -1.29 19.35
C SER A 185 -0.74 -0.46 20.41
N VAL A 186 0.57 -0.29 20.25
CA VAL A 186 1.41 0.58 21.09
C VAL A 186 2.15 1.53 20.17
N GLY A 187 2.03 2.82 20.44
CA GLY A 187 2.70 3.90 19.72
C GLY A 187 3.52 4.79 20.63
N PHE A 188 4.56 5.41 20.09
CA PHE A 188 5.39 6.37 20.80
C PHE A 188 5.97 7.42 19.86
N SER A 189 6.32 8.57 20.41
CA SER A 189 7.23 9.56 19.83
C SER A 189 8.10 10.17 20.90
N THR A 190 9.34 10.51 20.51
CA THR A 190 10.25 11.29 21.37
C THR A 190 9.88 12.77 21.38
N GLY A 191 9.01 13.22 20.46
CA GLY A 191 8.96 14.62 20.07
C GLY A 191 10.27 15.06 19.45
N PHE A 192 10.39 16.33 19.09
CA PHE A 192 11.68 16.87 18.64
C PHE A 192 12.65 17.03 19.80
N ILE A 193 13.81 16.40 19.67
CA ILE A 193 15.01 16.65 20.50
C ILE A 193 16.00 17.36 19.58
N ASP A 194 16.14 18.68 19.75
CA ASP A 194 16.82 19.57 18.81
C ASP A 194 16.18 19.45 17.39
N LYS A 195 16.87 18.87 16.43
CA LYS A 195 16.43 18.72 15.03
C LYS A 195 15.90 17.32 14.69
N PHE A 196 15.89 16.40 15.64
CA PHE A 196 15.56 14.99 15.42
C PHE A 196 14.29 14.56 16.15
N GLU A 197 13.49 13.74 15.48
CA GLU A 197 12.34 13.05 16.05
C GLU A 197 12.41 11.58 15.68
N LEU A 198 12.03 10.72 16.63
CA LEU A 198 11.85 9.29 16.41
C LEU A 198 10.47 8.89 16.90
N SER A 199 9.69 8.27 16.05
CA SER A 199 8.39 7.71 16.39
C SER A 199 8.22 6.31 15.85
N GLY A 200 7.30 5.56 16.46
CA GLY A 200 7.02 4.20 16.03
C GLY A 200 5.74 3.64 16.60
N ARG A 201 5.27 2.56 15.99
CA ARG A 201 4.08 1.81 16.37
C ARG A 201 4.31 0.33 16.10
N VAL A 202 3.80 -0.53 17.01
CA VAL A 202 3.62 -1.96 16.78
C VAL A 202 2.15 -2.30 16.97
N SER A 203 1.60 -3.21 16.17
CA SER A 203 0.20 -3.57 16.22
C SER A 203 -0.03 -5.05 15.93
N ARG A 204 -1.07 -5.60 16.52
CA ARG A 204 -1.61 -6.91 16.22
C ARG A 204 -3.12 -6.85 16.14
N ILE A 205 -3.67 -7.46 15.08
CA ILE A 205 -5.11 -7.62 14.88
C ILE A 205 -5.39 -9.11 14.74
N LYS A 206 -6.44 -9.59 15.40
CA LYS A 206 -7.04 -10.90 15.20
C LYS A 206 -8.53 -10.75 14.96
N SER A 207 -9.09 -11.58 14.10
CA SER A 207 -10.53 -11.70 13.87
C SER A 207 -10.84 -13.10 13.37
N ASP A 208 -11.99 -13.65 13.74
CA ASP A 208 -12.46 -14.94 13.22
C ASP A 208 -13.20 -14.76 11.88
N GLY A 209 -13.54 -13.51 11.50
CA GLY A 209 -14.35 -13.19 10.32
C GLY A 209 -15.83 -13.53 10.49
N TYR A 210 -16.64 -13.09 9.52
CA TYR A 210 -18.09 -13.42 9.46
C TYR A 210 -18.33 -14.74 8.71
N ILE A 211 -17.56 -14.98 7.65
CA ILE A 211 -17.60 -16.20 6.85
C ILE A 211 -16.95 -17.33 7.65
N ASP A 212 -17.39 -18.58 7.45
CA ASP A 212 -16.78 -19.73 8.13
C ASP A 212 -15.34 -19.91 7.66
N ARG A 213 -14.40 -20.18 8.58
CA ARG A 213 -12.95 -20.31 8.29
C ARG A 213 -12.43 -19.11 7.47
N SER A 214 -12.60 -17.92 8.02
CA SER A 214 -12.13 -16.66 7.44
C SER A 214 -11.32 -15.83 8.44
N GLY A 215 -10.62 -16.53 9.32
CA GLY A 215 -9.81 -15.92 10.37
C GLY A 215 -8.64 -15.11 9.81
N SER A 216 -8.23 -14.11 10.57
CA SER A 216 -7.08 -13.27 10.26
C SER A 216 -6.23 -13.05 11.51
N ASN A 217 -4.90 -13.18 11.37
CA ASN A 217 -3.91 -12.89 12.41
C ASN A 217 -2.82 -12.01 11.81
N LEU A 218 -3.01 -10.71 11.96
CA LEU A 218 -2.23 -9.68 11.31
C LEU A 218 -1.30 -9.00 12.30
N ARG A 219 -0.07 -8.70 11.88
CA ARG A 219 0.94 -8.00 12.68
C ARG A 219 1.58 -6.91 11.84
N SER A 220 1.89 -5.80 12.46
CA SER A 220 2.61 -4.73 11.78
C SER A 220 3.50 -3.93 12.71
N TYR A 221 4.47 -3.24 12.11
CA TYR A 221 5.16 -2.15 12.77
C TYR A 221 5.32 -0.98 11.80
N PHE A 222 5.53 0.19 12.38
CA PHE A 222 5.87 1.42 11.69
C PHE A 222 6.93 2.14 12.50
N LEU A 223 8.04 2.52 11.88
CA LEU A 223 9.14 3.27 12.48
C LEU A 223 9.46 4.45 11.58
N GLN A 224 9.58 5.63 12.17
CA GLN A 224 9.89 6.87 11.50
C GLN A 224 10.98 7.62 12.25
N GLY A 225 12.02 8.07 11.51
CA GLY A 225 13.00 9.03 11.99
C GLY A 225 12.94 10.28 11.10
N VAL A 226 12.93 11.45 11.74
CA VAL A 226 12.88 12.73 11.04
C VAL A 226 14.03 13.63 11.49
N TYR A 227 14.74 14.20 10.53
CA TYR A 227 15.62 15.35 10.71
C TYR A 227 14.97 16.57 10.08
N ARG A 228 14.95 17.69 10.80
CA ARG A 228 14.35 18.94 10.32
C ARG A 228 15.19 20.15 10.75
N ASP A 229 15.44 21.04 9.81
CA ASP A 229 15.91 22.40 10.07
C ASP A 229 15.04 23.41 9.28
N GLU A 230 15.48 24.67 9.17
CA GLU A 230 14.70 25.75 8.54
C GLU A 230 14.33 25.46 7.08
N ASN A 231 15.17 24.76 6.33
CA ASN A 231 15.02 24.55 4.90
C ASN A 231 15.04 23.08 4.45
N THR A 232 15.36 22.16 5.35
CA THR A 232 15.57 20.75 5.05
C THR A 232 14.72 19.86 5.93
N LEU A 233 14.03 18.90 5.31
CA LEU A 233 13.35 17.80 5.99
C LEU A 233 13.86 16.47 5.40
N ILE A 234 14.43 15.63 6.23
CA ILE A 234 14.77 14.26 5.86
C ILE A 234 13.90 13.33 6.69
N LYS A 235 13.17 12.44 6.04
CA LYS A 235 12.26 11.48 6.66
C LYS A 235 12.67 10.08 6.22
N VAL A 236 12.97 9.23 7.19
CA VAL A 236 13.28 7.81 6.98
C VAL A 236 12.14 7.00 7.60
N LEU A 237 11.57 6.11 6.82
CA LEU A 237 10.44 5.27 7.19
C LEU A 237 10.82 3.81 6.98
N ASN A 238 10.54 2.97 7.97
CA ASN A 238 10.54 1.54 7.80
C ASN A 238 9.27 0.96 8.41
N PHE A 239 8.47 0.26 7.61
CA PHE A 239 7.24 -0.35 8.07
C PHE A 239 7.02 -1.71 7.40
N ALA A 240 6.31 -2.58 8.09
CA ALA A 240 6.01 -3.91 7.58
C ALA A 240 4.65 -4.40 8.05
N GLY A 241 4.03 -5.24 7.20
CA GLY A 241 2.91 -6.09 7.52
C GLY A 241 3.29 -7.57 7.44
N HIS A 242 2.67 -8.38 8.25
CA HIS A 242 2.68 -9.83 8.17
C HIS A 242 1.26 -10.33 8.40
N GLU A 243 0.73 -10.97 7.39
CA GLU A 243 -0.57 -11.61 7.45
C GLU A 243 -0.45 -13.13 7.55
N ILE A 244 -1.37 -13.72 8.28
CA ILE A 244 -1.78 -15.12 8.16
C ILE A 244 -3.31 -15.06 8.16
N THR A 245 -3.90 -15.40 7.01
CA THR A 245 -5.35 -15.34 6.81
C THR A 245 -5.84 -16.67 6.27
N ASP A 246 -7.02 -17.08 6.73
CA ASP A 246 -7.73 -18.15 6.08
C ASP A 246 -8.29 -17.69 4.73
N GLN A 247 -8.40 -18.61 3.77
CA GLN A 247 -8.84 -18.27 2.42
C GLN A 247 -10.36 -18.17 2.33
N ALA A 248 -10.89 -16.94 2.22
CA ALA A 248 -12.33 -16.68 2.15
C ALA A 248 -12.78 -16.06 0.80
N TRP A 249 -11.94 -16.10 -0.24
CA TRP A 249 -12.15 -15.42 -1.52
C TRP A 249 -12.96 -16.20 -2.56
N TYR A 250 -13.35 -17.44 -2.28
CA TYR A 250 -14.04 -18.30 -3.28
C TYR A 250 -15.46 -17.87 -3.61
N GLY A 251 -16.15 -17.21 -2.64
CA GLY A 251 -17.56 -16.85 -2.79
C GLY A 251 -18.50 -18.06 -2.76
N VAL A 252 -19.77 -17.81 -2.99
CA VAL A 252 -20.83 -18.83 -3.04
C VAL A 252 -21.80 -18.54 -4.18
N ASP A 253 -22.48 -19.57 -4.68
CA ASP A 253 -23.59 -19.40 -5.63
C ASP A 253 -24.86 -18.84 -4.95
N SER A 254 -25.85 -18.43 -5.75
CA SER A 254 -27.07 -17.82 -5.22
C SER A 254 -27.91 -18.75 -4.35
N SER A 255 -27.91 -20.05 -4.59
CA SER A 255 -28.67 -21.02 -3.79
C SER A 255 -28.04 -21.24 -2.42
N THR A 256 -26.71 -21.33 -2.40
CA THR A 256 -25.94 -21.40 -1.15
C THR A 256 -26.03 -20.09 -0.35
N LEU A 257 -26.05 -18.94 -1.03
CA LEU A 257 -26.23 -17.65 -0.36
C LEU A 257 -27.57 -17.55 0.39
N GLU A 258 -28.64 -18.17 -0.13
CA GLU A 258 -29.94 -18.19 0.51
C GLU A 258 -30.00 -19.15 1.70
N THR A 259 -29.32 -20.30 1.62
CA THR A 259 -29.40 -21.38 2.61
C THR A 259 -28.30 -21.34 3.65
N ASN A 260 -27.07 -21.01 3.26
CA ASN A 260 -25.88 -20.92 4.12
C ASN A 260 -24.91 -19.83 3.66
N ARG A 261 -25.25 -18.58 3.91
CA ARG A 261 -24.43 -17.42 3.48
C ARG A 261 -23.04 -17.32 4.12
N LYS A 262 -22.74 -18.13 5.11
CA LYS A 262 -21.41 -18.18 5.75
C LYS A 262 -20.53 -19.28 5.18
N TYR A 263 -21.08 -20.12 4.32
CA TYR A 263 -20.35 -21.25 3.76
C TYR A 263 -19.06 -20.78 3.05
N ASN A 264 -17.99 -21.52 3.28
CA ASN A 264 -16.71 -21.37 2.62
C ASN A 264 -16.19 -22.75 2.22
N MET A 265 -15.94 -22.93 0.94
CA MET A 265 -15.46 -24.22 0.41
C MET A 265 -13.94 -24.42 0.57
N ALA A 266 -13.22 -23.42 1.05
CA ALA A 266 -11.77 -23.49 1.18
C ALA A 266 -11.36 -24.67 2.05
N GLY A 267 -10.41 -25.50 1.54
CA GLY A 267 -9.88 -26.66 2.23
C GLY A 267 -10.85 -27.83 2.44
N GLU A 268 -12.01 -27.83 1.77
CA GLU A 268 -13.00 -28.90 1.89
C GLU A 268 -12.47 -30.20 1.24
N TYR A 269 -12.59 -31.32 1.97
CA TYR A 269 -12.32 -32.66 1.46
C TYR A 269 -13.25 -33.68 2.12
N TYR A 270 -13.22 -34.92 1.68
CA TYR A 270 -14.12 -35.97 2.14
C TYR A 270 -13.35 -37.18 2.67
N ASP A 271 -13.81 -37.72 3.80
CA ASP A 271 -13.28 -39.00 4.31
C ASP A 271 -13.85 -40.20 3.51
N GLU A 272 -13.39 -41.40 3.85
CA GLU A 272 -13.82 -42.68 3.24
C GLU A 272 -15.33 -42.97 3.44
N PHE A 273 -15.99 -42.27 4.38
CA PHE A 273 -17.42 -42.40 4.67
C PHE A 273 -18.25 -41.30 3.99
N GLY A 274 -17.62 -40.38 3.28
CA GLY A 274 -18.27 -39.22 2.63
C GLY A 274 -18.57 -38.09 3.59
N ASN A 275 -17.97 -38.04 4.80
CA ASN A 275 -18.12 -36.90 5.69
C ASN A 275 -17.23 -35.74 5.21
N THR A 276 -17.79 -34.52 5.25
CA THR A 276 -17.06 -33.32 4.93
C THR A 276 -16.07 -32.98 6.04
N LEU A 277 -14.82 -32.81 5.67
CA LEU A 277 -13.72 -32.36 6.51
C LEU A 277 -13.09 -31.09 5.90
N TYR A 278 -12.27 -30.38 6.68
CA TYR A 278 -11.61 -29.16 6.24
C TYR A 278 -10.14 -29.18 6.64
N TYR A 279 -9.30 -28.80 5.69
CA TYR A 279 -7.87 -28.64 5.92
C TYR A 279 -7.59 -27.39 6.74
N GLU A 280 -6.92 -27.55 7.90
CA GLU A 280 -6.73 -26.46 8.86
C GLU A 280 -5.70 -25.40 8.38
N ASP A 281 -4.71 -25.81 7.58
CA ASP A 281 -3.66 -24.94 7.07
C ASP A 281 -3.97 -24.38 5.67
N GLN A 282 -5.25 -24.29 5.30
CA GLN A 282 -5.73 -23.60 4.09
C GLN A 282 -5.58 -22.08 4.26
N VAL A 283 -4.35 -21.59 4.18
CA VAL A 283 -3.98 -20.22 4.57
C VAL A 283 -3.26 -19.48 3.45
N ASP A 284 -3.32 -18.15 3.52
CA ASP A 284 -2.36 -17.23 2.94
C ASP A 284 -1.45 -16.70 4.05
N ASN A 285 -0.14 -16.67 3.81
CA ASN A 285 0.87 -16.24 4.76
C ASN A 285 1.92 -15.42 4.01
N TYR A 286 1.76 -14.12 4.05
CA TYR A 286 2.63 -13.20 3.34
C TYR A 286 3.17 -12.10 4.26
N LYS A 287 4.39 -11.69 3.99
CA LYS A 287 5.07 -10.62 4.73
C LYS A 287 5.66 -9.64 3.74
N GLN A 288 5.40 -8.35 3.98
CA GLN A 288 5.95 -7.27 3.18
C GLN A 288 6.63 -6.24 4.07
N ASN A 289 7.85 -5.82 3.69
CA ASN A 289 8.64 -4.80 4.37
C ASN A 289 8.95 -3.65 3.42
N HIS A 290 8.84 -2.41 3.90
CA HIS A 290 9.05 -1.18 3.14
C HIS A 290 10.08 -0.29 3.82
N LEU A 291 11.04 0.18 3.06
CA LEU A 291 11.96 1.27 3.43
C LEU A 291 11.72 2.44 2.49
N GLN A 292 11.52 3.63 3.05
CA GLN A 292 11.40 4.87 2.30
C GLN A 292 12.32 5.93 2.91
N ILE A 293 13.02 6.67 2.07
CA ILE A 293 13.84 7.82 2.47
C ILE A 293 13.38 9.00 1.62
N HIS A 294 12.97 10.08 2.25
CA HIS A 294 12.56 11.32 1.58
C HIS A 294 13.45 12.46 2.04
N TRP A 295 13.95 13.24 1.09
CA TRP A 295 14.67 14.47 1.31
C TRP A 295 13.94 15.62 0.63
N ASN A 296 13.43 16.54 1.44
CA ASN A 296 12.76 17.75 0.99
C ASN A 296 13.65 18.96 1.28
N GLN A 297 13.82 19.83 0.29
CA GLN A 297 14.65 21.01 0.38
C GLN A 297 13.91 22.23 -0.14
N ILE A 298 13.86 23.30 0.66
CA ILE A 298 13.41 24.61 0.25
C ILE A 298 14.64 25.44 -0.14
N TYR A 299 14.56 26.10 -1.29
CA TYR A 299 15.59 27.01 -1.78
C TYR A 299 15.02 28.43 -1.79
N GLN A 300 15.88 29.41 -2.10
CA GLN A 300 15.45 30.80 -2.28
C GLN A 300 14.55 30.97 -3.51
N ASN A 301 13.81 32.07 -3.53
CA ASN A 301 12.97 32.46 -4.68
C ASN A 301 11.87 31.45 -5.05
N GLY A 302 11.28 30.74 -4.06
CA GLY A 302 10.13 29.86 -4.26
C GLY A 302 10.44 28.53 -4.96
N TRP A 303 11.71 28.12 -5.03
CA TRP A 303 12.11 26.77 -5.45
C TRP A 303 12.04 25.80 -4.27
N ASN A 304 11.59 24.59 -4.55
CA ASN A 304 11.74 23.46 -3.63
C ASN A 304 11.91 22.16 -4.39
N SER A 305 12.54 21.18 -3.77
CA SER A 305 12.71 19.84 -4.35
C SER A 305 12.34 18.75 -3.36
N ASN A 306 11.91 17.63 -3.91
CA ASN A 306 11.72 16.37 -3.21
C ASN A 306 12.53 15.28 -3.92
N PHE A 307 13.30 14.53 -3.16
CA PHE A 307 14.00 13.33 -3.63
C PHE A 307 13.63 12.17 -2.72
N GLY A 308 13.27 11.04 -3.33
CA GLY A 308 12.88 9.83 -2.60
C GLY A 308 13.61 8.60 -3.10
N ILE A 309 13.89 7.69 -2.18
CA ILE A 309 14.39 6.33 -2.47
C ILE A 309 13.44 5.37 -1.77
N HIS A 310 13.11 4.27 -2.41
CA HIS A 310 12.31 3.23 -1.79
C HIS A 310 12.83 1.83 -2.11
N PHE A 311 12.56 0.93 -1.18
CA PHE A 311 12.78 -0.50 -1.32
C PHE A 311 11.66 -1.25 -0.60
N THR A 312 11.02 -2.18 -1.30
CA THR A 312 10.01 -3.09 -0.76
C THR A 312 10.46 -4.51 -1.04
N ASN A 313 10.41 -5.36 -0.03
CA ASN A 313 10.63 -6.80 -0.14
C ASN A 313 9.38 -7.53 0.35
N GLY A 314 8.89 -8.45 -0.44
CA GLY A 314 7.73 -9.28 -0.14
C GLY A 314 8.07 -10.76 -0.25
N LYS A 315 7.58 -11.59 0.69
CA LYS A 315 7.74 -13.03 0.62
C LYS A 315 6.62 -13.73 1.36
N GLY A 316 6.03 -14.73 0.71
CA GLY A 316 5.01 -15.56 1.31
C GLY A 316 4.47 -16.62 0.37
N PHE A 317 3.44 -17.30 0.83
CA PHE A 317 2.79 -18.37 0.10
C PHE A 317 1.31 -18.47 0.48
N PHE A 318 0.52 -19.01 -0.41
CA PHE A 318 -0.75 -19.60 -0.03
C PHE A 318 -0.68 -21.13 -0.16
N GLU A 319 -1.34 -21.83 0.77
CA GLU A 319 -1.33 -23.27 0.89
C GLU A 319 -2.73 -23.82 0.67
N ASN A 320 -2.83 -24.83 -0.19
CA ASN A 320 -4.11 -25.42 -0.57
C ASN A 320 -4.11 -26.94 -0.41
N TYR A 321 -5.21 -27.46 0.09
CA TYR A 321 -5.62 -28.82 -0.15
C TYR A 321 -6.38 -28.90 -1.47
N ASN A 322 -5.98 -29.76 -2.35
CA ASN A 322 -6.57 -29.92 -3.67
C ASN A 322 -7.16 -31.32 -3.83
N LEU A 323 -8.44 -31.38 -4.21
CA LEU A 323 -9.11 -32.63 -4.57
C LEU A 323 -8.65 -33.08 -5.96
N GLY A 324 -8.08 -34.28 -6.03
CA GLY A 324 -7.64 -34.90 -7.26
C GLY A 324 -8.79 -35.62 -7.97
N TYR A 325 -9.63 -34.93 -8.74
CA TYR A 325 -10.72 -35.54 -9.50
C TYR A 325 -10.23 -36.68 -10.42
N GLY A 326 -10.33 -37.94 -9.91
CA GLY A 326 -9.81 -39.14 -10.61
C GLY A 326 -8.29 -39.34 -10.54
N SER A 327 -7.61 -38.56 -9.75
CA SER A 327 -6.20 -38.63 -9.35
C SER A 327 -6.08 -38.55 -7.83
N SER A 328 -4.86 -38.60 -7.30
CA SER A 328 -4.63 -38.46 -5.85
C SER A 328 -4.82 -37.03 -5.37
N ASP A 329 -5.40 -36.84 -4.20
CA ASP A 329 -5.42 -35.56 -3.51
C ASP A 329 -4.02 -35.09 -3.16
N TYR A 330 -3.81 -33.80 -3.08
CA TYR A 330 -2.50 -33.25 -2.77
C TYR A 330 -2.60 -31.91 -2.02
N ILE A 331 -1.51 -31.55 -1.32
CA ILE A 331 -1.32 -30.24 -0.70
C ILE A 331 -0.17 -29.55 -1.40
N ASP A 332 -0.39 -28.33 -1.85
CA ASP A 332 0.62 -27.49 -2.48
C ASP A 332 0.79 -26.14 -1.76
N ARG A 333 1.97 -25.57 -1.90
CA ARG A 333 2.25 -24.14 -1.63
C ARG A 333 2.64 -23.44 -2.90
N ARG A 334 2.09 -22.25 -3.08
CA ARG A 334 2.45 -21.33 -4.16
C ARG A 334 3.06 -20.08 -3.59
N TRP A 335 4.33 -19.90 -3.87
CA TRP A 335 5.17 -18.86 -3.32
C TRP A 335 5.26 -17.65 -4.23
N LEU A 336 5.35 -16.49 -3.60
CA LEU A 336 5.81 -15.23 -4.19
C LEU A 336 7.00 -14.73 -3.36
N ASP A 337 8.11 -14.37 -4.05
CA ASP A 337 9.30 -13.75 -3.46
C ASP A 337 9.68 -12.58 -4.36
N ASN A 338 9.48 -11.35 -3.90
CA ASN A 338 9.59 -10.18 -4.75
C ASN A 338 10.31 -9.00 -4.10
N ASP A 339 10.96 -8.21 -4.97
CA ASP A 339 11.58 -6.93 -4.64
C ASP A 339 11.04 -5.83 -5.55
N PHE A 340 10.70 -4.68 -4.97
CA PHE A 340 10.34 -3.47 -5.70
C PHE A 340 11.13 -2.28 -5.16
N TYR A 341 11.88 -1.60 -6.00
CA TYR A 341 12.74 -0.50 -5.57
C TYR A 341 12.85 0.58 -6.64
N GLY A 342 13.22 1.77 -6.20
CA GLY A 342 13.36 2.88 -7.11
C GLY A 342 13.72 4.20 -6.46
N ILE A 343 13.74 5.21 -7.32
CA ILE A 343 13.94 6.60 -6.95
C ILE A 343 12.85 7.47 -7.54
N LEU A 344 12.54 8.54 -6.87
CA LEU A 344 11.66 9.59 -7.37
C LEU A 344 12.29 10.96 -7.13
N TYR A 345 12.01 11.90 -8.02
CA TYR A 345 12.46 13.28 -7.90
C TYR A 345 11.42 14.24 -8.42
N SER A 346 11.25 15.37 -7.74
CA SER A 346 10.48 16.49 -8.23
C SER A 346 11.11 17.83 -7.85
N LEU A 347 10.99 18.80 -8.74
CA LEU A 347 11.41 20.18 -8.56
C LEU A 347 10.20 21.09 -8.81
N ASN A 348 9.88 21.90 -7.81
CA ASN A 348 8.80 22.87 -7.84
C ASN A 348 9.31 24.29 -7.92
N LYS A 349 8.60 25.12 -8.66
CA LYS A 349 8.74 26.57 -8.66
C LYS A 349 7.37 27.21 -8.45
N ARG A 350 7.23 27.99 -7.38
CA ARG A 350 6.02 28.76 -7.10
C ARG A 350 6.31 30.26 -7.13
N THR A 351 5.49 31.00 -7.86
CA THR A 351 5.48 32.47 -7.94
C THR A 351 4.04 32.97 -7.74
N GLU A 352 3.84 34.26 -7.83
CA GLU A 352 2.50 34.84 -7.86
C GLU A 352 1.74 34.49 -9.15
N ASP A 353 2.46 34.36 -10.28
CA ASP A 353 1.89 34.13 -11.61
C ASP A 353 1.71 32.64 -11.95
N PHE A 354 2.50 31.74 -11.36
CA PHE A 354 2.43 30.30 -11.70
C PHE A 354 2.98 29.39 -10.61
N ASN A 355 2.54 28.13 -10.67
CA ASN A 355 3.12 27.01 -9.94
C ASN A 355 3.51 25.93 -10.95
N ALA A 356 4.82 25.66 -11.11
CA ALA A 356 5.35 24.66 -12.04
C ALA A 356 6.02 23.53 -11.28
N ASN A 357 5.83 22.30 -11.76
CA ASN A 357 6.45 21.09 -11.21
C ASN A 357 7.01 20.23 -12.33
N ILE A 358 8.27 19.84 -12.21
CA ILE A 358 8.92 18.85 -13.09
C ILE A 358 9.40 17.73 -12.20
N GLY A 359 9.13 16.50 -12.59
CA GLY A 359 9.54 15.34 -11.81
C GLY A 359 9.52 14.06 -12.60
N GLY A 360 9.88 12.99 -11.91
CA GLY A 360 9.90 11.67 -12.51
C GLY A 360 10.31 10.58 -11.53
N SER A 361 10.29 9.35 -12.01
CA SER A 361 10.69 8.17 -11.25
C SER A 361 11.33 7.10 -12.12
N LEU A 362 12.19 6.30 -11.48
CA LEU A 362 12.73 5.06 -12.01
C LEU A 362 12.42 3.97 -11.02
N ASN A 363 11.72 2.93 -11.47
CA ASN A 363 11.32 1.80 -10.64
C ASN A 363 11.73 0.48 -11.28
N LYS A 364 12.12 -0.47 -10.48
CA LYS A 364 12.39 -1.85 -10.88
C LYS A 364 11.67 -2.80 -9.94
N TYR A 365 11.06 -3.81 -10.51
CA TYR A 365 10.44 -4.94 -9.84
C TYR A 365 11.06 -6.24 -10.33
N ASN A 366 11.29 -7.17 -9.41
CA ASN A 366 11.69 -8.54 -9.67
C ASN A 366 10.80 -9.45 -8.84
N GLY A 367 10.10 -10.38 -9.45
CA GLY A 367 9.23 -11.34 -8.79
C GLY A 367 9.62 -12.77 -9.19
N LEU A 368 9.66 -13.67 -8.19
CA LEU A 368 9.80 -15.11 -8.38
C LEU A 368 8.52 -15.77 -7.91
N HIS A 369 7.95 -16.62 -8.74
CA HIS A 369 6.77 -17.43 -8.46
C HIS A 369 7.14 -18.90 -8.58
N TYR A 370 6.91 -19.66 -7.53
CA TYR A 370 7.16 -21.10 -7.57
C TYR A 370 6.17 -21.88 -6.73
N GLY A 371 5.87 -23.10 -7.16
CA GLY A 371 4.98 -24.00 -6.45
C GLY A 371 5.72 -25.25 -5.96
N GLU A 372 5.39 -25.68 -4.74
CA GLU A 372 5.95 -26.85 -4.10
C GLU A 372 4.84 -27.80 -3.65
N TYR A 373 5.00 -29.10 -3.91
CA TYR A 373 4.12 -30.10 -3.33
C TYR A 373 4.57 -30.44 -1.91
N LEU A 374 3.63 -30.44 -0.97
CA LEU A 374 3.89 -30.79 0.42
C LEU A 374 3.46 -32.22 0.75
N TRP A 375 2.39 -32.69 0.12
CA TRP A 375 1.81 -33.99 0.38
C TRP A 375 1.00 -34.50 -0.82
N TYR A 376 0.98 -35.82 -1.01
CA TYR A 376 0.14 -36.53 -1.97
C TYR A 376 -0.51 -37.76 -1.29
N ASP A 377 -1.77 -38.02 -1.64
CA ASP A 377 -2.40 -39.28 -1.30
C ASP A 377 -1.79 -40.44 -2.15
N GLN A 378 -1.16 -41.41 -1.50
CA GLN A 378 -0.43 -42.50 -2.16
C GLN A 378 -1.33 -43.65 -2.61
N ILE A 379 -2.66 -43.63 -2.38
CA ILE A 379 -3.55 -44.81 -2.55
C ILE A 379 -3.65 -45.28 -3.99
N ASN A 380 -3.36 -44.45 -5.00
CA ASN A 380 -3.50 -44.75 -6.42
C ASN A 380 -2.30 -44.39 -7.30
N SER A 381 -1.17 -43.93 -6.79
CA SER A 381 -0.08 -43.46 -7.63
C SER A 381 0.88 -44.59 -8.04
N THR A 382 0.84 -44.91 -9.33
CA THR A 382 1.97 -45.55 -10.03
C THR A 382 3.09 -44.55 -10.37
N VAL A 383 2.95 -43.30 -9.90
CA VAL A 383 3.89 -42.20 -10.14
C VAL A 383 4.97 -42.25 -9.05
N ASN A 384 6.21 -42.23 -9.49
CA ASN A 384 7.40 -42.22 -8.64
C ASN A 384 7.22 -41.21 -7.48
N GLN A 385 7.65 -41.64 -6.30
CA GLN A 385 7.73 -40.85 -5.09
C GLN A 385 8.41 -39.53 -5.40
N TYR A 386 7.60 -38.45 -5.58
CA TYR A 386 8.16 -37.09 -5.68
C TYR A 386 8.79 -36.77 -4.33
N ASP A 387 9.98 -36.25 -4.36
CA ASP A 387 10.65 -35.75 -3.18
C ASP A 387 9.81 -34.58 -2.62
N PHE A 388 9.42 -34.64 -1.36
CA PHE A 388 8.68 -33.59 -0.66
C PHE A 388 9.43 -32.26 -0.83
N LYS A 389 8.76 -31.22 -1.36
CA LYS A 389 9.26 -29.91 -1.76
C LYS A 389 9.83 -29.84 -3.19
N GLU A 390 9.52 -30.78 -4.05
CA GLU A 390 9.80 -30.60 -5.47
C GLU A 390 8.93 -29.48 -6.03
N LYS A 391 9.57 -28.54 -6.72
CA LYS A 391 8.87 -27.47 -7.42
C LYS A 391 8.15 -28.03 -8.63
N PHE A 392 6.87 -27.65 -8.80
CA PHE A 392 6.10 -28.01 -9.99
C PHE A 392 6.00 -26.84 -10.98
N TYR A 393 6.32 -25.60 -10.58
CA TYR A 393 6.64 -24.47 -11.45
C TYR A 393 7.66 -23.57 -10.78
N ASP A 394 8.37 -22.76 -11.59
CA ASP A 394 9.39 -21.80 -11.16
C ASP A 394 9.48 -20.70 -12.23
N ASP A 395 8.76 -19.61 -12.04
CA ASP A 395 8.57 -18.53 -12.99
C ASP A 395 9.12 -17.22 -12.45
N PHE A 396 9.40 -16.27 -13.35
CA PHE A 396 9.79 -14.92 -12.96
C PHE A 396 8.96 -13.87 -13.68
N GLY A 397 8.81 -12.71 -13.04
CA GLY A 397 8.27 -11.49 -13.61
C GLY A 397 9.17 -10.31 -13.27
N ASP A 398 9.70 -9.65 -14.30
CA ASP A 398 10.55 -8.47 -14.17
C ASP A 398 9.90 -7.28 -14.83
N LYS A 399 9.85 -6.12 -14.11
CA LYS A 399 9.30 -4.88 -14.66
C LYS A 399 10.21 -3.70 -14.37
N GLY A 400 10.55 -2.99 -15.44
CA GLY A 400 11.23 -1.69 -15.37
C GLY A 400 10.27 -0.58 -15.74
N GLU A 401 10.29 0.53 -15.02
CA GLU A 401 9.48 1.69 -15.32
C GLU A 401 10.28 2.98 -15.24
N PHE A 402 10.18 3.78 -16.29
CA PHE A 402 10.66 5.16 -16.34
C PHE A 402 9.47 6.10 -16.53
N ASN A 403 9.39 7.15 -15.73
CA ASN A 403 8.37 8.17 -15.82
C ASN A 403 9.01 9.57 -15.68
N ILE A 404 8.62 10.50 -16.55
CA ILE A 404 8.95 11.92 -16.43
C ILE A 404 7.71 12.75 -16.75
N TYR A 405 7.50 13.83 -16.00
CA TYR A 405 6.38 14.72 -16.20
C TYR A 405 6.75 16.18 -15.97
N ALA A 406 5.94 17.07 -16.57
CA ALA A 406 5.97 18.50 -16.31
C ALA A 406 4.54 19.03 -16.18
N LYS A 407 4.26 19.74 -15.08
CA LYS A 407 2.96 20.38 -14.80
C LYS A 407 3.12 21.87 -14.60
N ILE A 408 2.11 22.62 -15.00
CA ILE A 408 2.02 24.06 -14.75
C ILE A 408 0.57 24.46 -14.45
N ASP A 409 0.39 25.23 -13.37
CA ASP A 409 -0.79 26.03 -13.09
C ASP A 409 -0.40 27.48 -13.35
N TYR A 410 -0.97 28.11 -14.39
CA TYR A 410 -0.69 29.50 -14.75
C TYR A 410 -1.89 30.37 -14.41
N TYR A 411 -1.68 31.34 -13.53
CA TYR A 411 -2.72 32.24 -13.04
C TYR A 411 -2.89 33.43 -13.99
N ILE A 412 -3.81 33.32 -14.95
CA ILE A 412 -4.09 34.38 -15.92
C ILE A 412 -4.68 35.62 -15.22
N THR A 413 -5.55 35.37 -14.23
CA THR A 413 -6.10 36.35 -13.30
C THR A 413 -6.32 35.69 -11.95
N ASP A 414 -6.67 36.45 -10.91
CA ASP A 414 -7.04 35.90 -9.59
C ASP A 414 -8.20 34.89 -9.64
N LYS A 415 -8.96 34.87 -10.74
CA LYS A 415 -10.11 33.97 -10.92
C LYS A 415 -9.89 32.87 -11.96
N LEU A 416 -8.94 33.02 -12.88
CA LEU A 416 -8.77 32.15 -14.03
C LEU A 416 -7.38 31.49 -14.00
N THR A 417 -7.35 30.18 -13.85
CA THR A 417 -6.14 29.36 -13.91
C THR A 417 -6.17 28.47 -15.14
N LEU A 418 -5.05 28.45 -15.86
CA LEU A 418 -4.77 27.53 -16.95
C LEU A 418 -3.91 26.40 -16.42
N TYR A 419 -4.35 25.15 -16.63
CA TYR A 419 -3.64 23.93 -16.24
C TYR A 419 -3.07 23.23 -17.45
N GLY A 420 -1.78 22.86 -17.39
CA GLY A 420 -1.10 22.01 -18.38
C GLY A 420 -0.30 20.92 -17.70
N ASP A 421 -0.33 19.70 -18.26
CA ASP A 421 0.34 18.54 -17.70
C ASP A 421 0.76 17.60 -18.83
N LEU A 422 2.05 17.31 -18.91
CA LEU A 422 2.65 16.41 -19.90
C LEU A 422 3.38 15.30 -19.18
N GLN A 423 3.15 14.07 -19.58
CA GLN A 423 3.85 12.90 -19.06
C GLN A 423 4.35 12.02 -20.20
N PHE A 424 5.58 11.59 -20.07
CA PHE A 424 6.12 10.47 -20.83
C PHE A 424 6.44 9.31 -19.88
N ARG A 425 6.07 8.10 -20.30
CA ARG A 425 6.26 6.89 -19.51
C ARG A 425 6.70 5.75 -20.42
N ASN A 426 7.73 5.02 -19.99
CA ASN A 426 8.16 3.77 -20.59
C ASN A 426 8.02 2.64 -19.56
N ILE A 427 7.47 1.52 -20.00
CA ILE A 427 7.37 0.29 -19.21
C ILE A 427 7.98 -0.83 -20.02
N LYS A 428 8.94 -1.53 -19.43
CA LYS A 428 9.47 -2.80 -19.96
C LYS A 428 9.03 -3.91 -19.00
N TYR A 429 8.46 -4.97 -19.54
CA TYR A 429 8.01 -6.14 -18.81
C TYR A 429 8.54 -7.41 -19.44
N GLU A 430 9.20 -8.24 -18.64
CA GLU A 430 9.73 -9.55 -19.00
C GLU A 430 9.14 -10.57 -18.03
N ALA A 431 8.68 -11.71 -18.56
CA ALA A 431 8.20 -12.82 -17.74
C ALA A 431 8.51 -14.14 -18.42
N GLY A 432 8.72 -15.19 -17.64
CA GLY A 432 9.05 -16.47 -18.20
C GLY A 432 9.40 -17.52 -17.13
N ILE A 433 9.85 -18.66 -17.58
CA ILE A 433 10.34 -19.74 -16.73
C ILE A 433 11.71 -19.34 -16.18
N SER A 434 11.92 -19.53 -14.88
CA SER A 434 13.20 -19.22 -14.23
C SER A 434 14.35 -20.04 -14.84
N ALA A 435 15.49 -19.39 -15.08
CA ALA A 435 16.70 -20.04 -15.58
C ALA A 435 17.24 -21.15 -14.67
N ASN A 436 16.85 -21.15 -13.39
CA ASN A 436 17.20 -22.16 -12.41
C ASN A 436 16.15 -23.28 -12.30
N SER A 437 15.10 -23.26 -13.14
CA SER A 437 14.08 -24.30 -13.13
C SER A 437 14.69 -25.64 -13.55
N THR A 438 14.58 -26.64 -12.66
CA THR A 438 14.95 -28.02 -12.96
C THR A 438 13.83 -28.77 -13.69
N LEU A 439 12.71 -28.09 -13.94
CA LEU A 439 11.50 -28.62 -14.54
C LEU A 439 11.63 -28.71 -16.07
N THR A 440 12.35 -29.73 -16.56
CA THR A 440 12.54 -29.97 -18.00
C THR A 440 11.35 -30.65 -18.68
N GLY A 441 10.24 -30.90 -17.97
CA GLY A 441 9.12 -31.72 -18.46
C GLY A 441 7.77 -31.03 -18.67
N TYR A 442 7.56 -29.80 -18.19
CA TYR A 442 6.29 -29.07 -18.28
C TYR A 442 6.40 -27.77 -19.05
N ILE A 443 7.12 -27.77 -20.16
CA ILE A 443 6.90 -26.75 -21.19
C ILE A 443 5.67 -27.24 -21.96
N GLU A 444 4.48 -26.73 -21.64
CA GLU A 444 3.38 -26.79 -22.60
C GLU A 444 3.89 -26.18 -23.90
N ASP A 445 3.77 -26.93 -24.99
CA ASP A 445 4.13 -26.47 -26.34
C ASP A 445 3.47 -25.08 -26.58
N GLY A 446 4.27 -24.02 -26.57
CA GLY A 446 3.82 -22.66 -26.83
C GLY A 446 4.05 -21.62 -25.72
N PHE A 447 4.65 -21.96 -24.58
CA PHE A 447 5.05 -20.96 -23.59
C PHE A 447 6.32 -20.23 -24.07
N GLU A 448 6.14 -19.08 -24.69
CA GLU A 448 7.24 -18.16 -25.05
C GLU A 448 7.48 -17.17 -23.89
N ASN A 449 8.75 -16.93 -23.56
CA ASN A 449 9.09 -15.83 -22.65
C ASN A 449 8.53 -14.52 -23.19
N LEU A 450 7.85 -13.79 -22.33
CA LEU A 450 7.29 -12.48 -22.66
C LEU A 450 8.40 -11.42 -22.52
N ASP A 451 8.63 -10.63 -23.58
CA ASP A 451 9.43 -9.40 -23.53
C ASP A 451 8.65 -8.30 -24.28
N LYS A 452 8.11 -7.35 -23.52
CA LYS A 452 7.28 -6.26 -24.07
C LYS A 452 7.74 -4.91 -23.53
N SER A 453 7.71 -3.92 -24.40
CA SER A 453 7.99 -2.53 -24.06
C SER A 453 6.84 -1.63 -24.53
N PHE A 454 6.39 -0.75 -23.65
CA PHE A 454 5.30 0.17 -23.89
C PHE A 454 5.76 1.61 -23.65
N ASN A 455 5.36 2.51 -24.55
CA ASN A 455 5.62 3.95 -24.44
C ASN A 455 4.30 4.69 -24.42
N PHE A 456 4.14 5.59 -23.45
CA PHE A 456 2.93 6.39 -23.30
C PHE A 456 3.31 7.86 -23.27
N PHE A 457 2.56 8.67 -24.02
CA PHE A 457 2.60 10.11 -23.95
C PHE A 457 1.20 10.61 -23.57
N ASN A 458 1.08 11.23 -22.39
CA ASN A 458 -0.19 11.59 -21.79
C ASN A 458 -0.26 13.12 -21.56
N PRO A 459 -0.71 13.90 -22.57
CA PRO A 459 -0.99 15.31 -22.39
C PRO A 459 -2.33 15.53 -21.68
N LYS A 460 -2.38 16.48 -20.75
CA LYS A 460 -3.61 16.94 -20.10
C LYS A 460 -3.64 18.44 -20.12
N PHE A 461 -4.83 18.97 -20.23
CA PHE A 461 -5.09 20.41 -20.27
C PHE A 461 -6.38 20.71 -19.51
N GLY A 462 -6.43 21.84 -18.83
CA GLY A 462 -7.63 22.23 -18.12
C GLY A 462 -7.72 23.74 -17.89
N LEU A 463 -8.92 24.18 -17.57
CA LEU A 463 -9.26 25.54 -17.16
C LEU A 463 -10.01 25.47 -15.83
N PHE A 464 -9.65 26.33 -14.91
CA PHE A 464 -10.34 26.50 -13.64
C PHE A 464 -10.73 27.97 -13.48
N TYR A 465 -12.02 28.22 -13.17
CA TYR A 465 -12.56 29.56 -13.01
C TYR A 465 -13.32 29.70 -11.69
N ASN A 466 -12.87 30.58 -10.82
CA ASN A 466 -13.56 30.98 -9.59
C ASN A 466 -14.67 31.95 -9.89
N LEU A 467 -15.92 31.53 -9.79
CA LEU A 467 -17.09 32.41 -9.89
C LEU A 467 -17.19 33.31 -8.67
N ASN A 468 -17.05 32.70 -7.48
CA ASN A 468 -17.05 33.34 -6.17
C ASN A 468 -16.44 32.39 -5.15
N ASP A 469 -16.35 32.76 -3.86
CA ASP A 469 -15.73 32.01 -2.78
C ASP A 469 -16.33 30.61 -2.59
N ASN A 470 -17.55 30.34 -3.02
CA ASN A 470 -18.28 29.10 -2.82
C ASN A 470 -18.50 28.29 -4.11
N ASN A 471 -18.25 28.87 -5.29
CA ASN A 471 -18.57 28.24 -6.57
C ASN A 471 -17.42 28.41 -7.55
N ASN A 472 -17.04 27.30 -8.16
CA ASN A 472 -16.05 27.25 -9.22
C ASN A 472 -16.55 26.42 -10.42
N LEU A 473 -15.97 26.68 -11.57
CA LEU A 473 -16.16 25.89 -12.78
C LEU A 473 -14.81 25.38 -13.21
N PHE A 474 -14.75 24.14 -13.67
CA PHE A 474 -13.55 23.62 -14.29
C PHE A 474 -13.88 22.78 -15.53
N PHE A 475 -12.93 22.75 -16.44
CA PHE A 475 -12.93 21.94 -17.64
C PHE A 475 -11.57 21.25 -17.75
N SER A 476 -11.56 19.94 -18.04
CA SER A 476 -10.35 19.14 -18.23
C SER A 476 -10.56 18.08 -19.29
#